data_68e2a9aded2a03121172a5ddcca7f7ba
#
_entry.id   68e2a9aded2a03121172a5ddcca7f7ba
#
_cell.length_a   1.000
_cell.length_b   1.000
_cell.length_c   1.000
_cell.angle_alpha   90.00
_cell.angle_beta   90.00
_cell.angle_gamma   90.00
#
_symmetry.space_group_name_H-M   'P 1'
#
loop_
_entity.id
_entity.type
_entity.pdbx_description
1 polymer ?
#
loop_
_entity_poly.entity_id
_entity_poly.type
_entity_poly.pdbx_seq_one_letter_code
_entity_poly.pdbx_strand_id
1 'polypeptide(L)'
;MALNPFFLQGSPGEQRLIQNLINEQLQIYGVEVTYIPRKFVNKKSIIEEVQSSKFDDNFLIEAYVNTYEGYSGAGDIMTKFGVSLRDEITLTISKERFEDFIAPYLNDDEYELATRPREGDLIFFPLGTRLFEVKFVEHEQPFYQLGKNYVYQLQC
;
A
#
# COMPACT_ATOMS: atom_id res chain seq x y z
N MET A 1 -4.60 -35.35 -0.03
CA MET A 1 -5.43 -35.06 -1.19
C MET A 1 -4.53 -34.77 -2.36
N ALA A 2 -4.71 -35.44 -3.47
CA ALA A 2 -3.99 -35.11 -4.68
C ALA A 2 -4.53 -33.79 -5.22
N LEU A 3 -3.65 -32.84 -5.54
CA LEU A 3 -4.01 -31.61 -6.23
C LEU A 3 -4.65 -31.97 -7.57
N ASN A 4 -5.63 -31.18 -7.99
CA ASN A 4 -6.27 -31.39 -9.28
C ASN A 4 -5.23 -31.28 -10.41
N PRO A 5 -5.02 -32.33 -11.21
CA PRO A 5 -3.97 -32.34 -12.24
C PRO A 5 -4.21 -31.35 -13.38
N PHE A 6 -5.45 -30.80 -13.47
CA PHE A 6 -5.79 -29.78 -14.47
C PHE A 6 -5.45 -28.36 -14.05
N PHE A 7 -5.17 -28.13 -12.77
CA PHE A 7 -4.78 -26.83 -12.23
C PHE A 7 -3.37 -26.92 -11.66
N LEU A 8 -2.41 -26.49 -12.46
CA LEU A 8 -1.00 -26.47 -12.04
C LEU A 8 -0.77 -25.19 -11.20
N GLN A 9 -0.47 -25.39 -9.91
CA GLN A 9 -0.03 -24.29 -9.08
C GLN A 9 1.29 -23.73 -9.62
N GLY A 10 1.37 -22.40 -9.79
CA GLY A 10 2.57 -21.75 -10.26
C GLY A 10 2.71 -21.67 -11.78
N SER A 11 1.69 -22.01 -12.56
CA SER A 11 1.68 -21.77 -14.00
C SER A 11 1.85 -20.27 -14.31
N PRO A 12 2.90 -19.83 -15.01
CA PRO A 12 3.14 -18.40 -15.26
C PRO A 12 2.02 -17.74 -16.05
N GLY A 13 1.40 -18.47 -16.99
CA GLY A 13 0.29 -17.96 -17.78
C GLY A 13 -0.96 -17.68 -16.95
N GLU A 14 -1.31 -18.59 -16.04
CA GLU A 14 -2.45 -18.43 -15.15
C GLU A 14 -2.20 -17.34 -14.10
N GLN A 15 -0.98 -17.28 -13.55
CA GLN A 15 -0.57 -16.21 -12.63
C GLN A 15 -0.69 -14.83 -13.28
N ARG A 16 -0.24 -14.71 -14.54
CA ARG A 16 -0.35 -13.46 -15.29
C ARG A 16 -1.80 -13.08 -15.58
N LEU A 17 -2.64 -14.06 -15.94
CA LEU A 17 -4.06 -13.83 -16.15
C LEU A 17 -4.73 -13.28 -14.89
N ILE A 18 -4.47 -13.89 -13.75
CA ILE A 18 -5.03 -13.44 -12.47
C ILE A 18 -4.53 -12.05 -12.10
N GLN A 19 -3.25 -11.75 -12.30
CA GLN A 19 -2.70 -10.42 -12.08
C GLN A 19 -3.40 -9.36 -12.94
N ASN A 20 -3.59 -9.65 -14.22
CA ASN A 20 -4.30 -8.75 -15.12
C ASN A 20 -5.75 -8.52 -14.70
N LEU A 21 -6.45 -9.57 -14.27
CA LEU A 21 -7.83 -9.45 -13.77
C LEU A 21 -7.90 -8.62 -12.48
N ILE A 22 -6.96 -8.79 -11.58
CA ILE A 22 -6.87 -7.97 -10.36
C ILE A 22 -6.58 -6.50 -10.70
N ASN A 23 -5.65 -6.24 -11.62
CA ASN A 23 -5.34 -4.89 -12.06
C ASN A 23 -6.56 -4.23 -12.69
N GLU A 24 -7.29 -4.95 -13.56
CA GLU A 24 -8.52 -4.47 -14.18
C GLU A 24 -9.61 -4.20 -13.13
N GLN A 25 -9.78 -5.09 -12.16
CA GLN A 25 -10.72 -4.91 -11.06
C GLN A 25 -10.40 -3.65 -10.25
N LEU A 26 -9.14 -3.42 -9.91
CA LEU A 26 -8.72 -2.23 -9.18
C LEU A 26 -8.92 -0.95 -9.99
N GLN A 27 -8.74 -0.98 -11.31
CA GLN A 27 -9.01 0.16 -12.17
C GLN A 27 -10.51 0.48 -12.30
N ILE A 28 -11.38 -0.53 -12.29
CA ILE A 28 -12.84 -0.33 -12.42
C ILE A 28 -13.45 0.13 -11.10
N TYR A 29 -13.07 -0.50 -9.99
CA TYR A 29 -13.71 -0.28 -8.68
C TYR A 29 -12.87 0.57 -7.73
N GLY A 30 -11.61 0.81 -8.05
CA GLY A 30 -10.71 1.59 -7.23
C GLY A 30 -10.97 3.08 -7.31
N VAL A 31 -10.41 3.77 -6.33
CA VAL A 31 -10.34 5.22 -6.26
C VAL A 31 -8.91 5.64 -6.54
N GLU A 32 -8.73 6.68 -7.33
CA GLU A 32 -7.42 7.28 -7.52
C GLU A 32 -6.99 7.98 -6.23
N VAL A 33 -5.86 7.57 -5.69
CA VAL A 33 -5.25 8.18 -4.52
C VAL A 33 -3.85 8.69 -4.86
N THR A 34 -3.38 9.69 -4.13
CA THR A 34 -2.03 10.19 -4.31
C THR A 34 -1.13 9.58 -3.24
N TYR A 35 -0.18 8.77 -3.68
CA TYR A 35 0.86 8.20 -2.83
C TYR A 35 2.04 9.17 -2.74
N ILE A 36 2.51 9.44 -1.54
CA ILE A 36 3.57 10.42 -1.24
C ILE A 36 4.65 9.70 -0.42
N PRO A 37 5.72 9.22 -1.05
CA PRO A 37 6.77 8.49 -0.38
C PRO A 37 7.62 9.40 0.51
N ARG A 38 8.05 8.88 1.64
CA ARG A 38 8.92 9.57 2.58
C ARG A 38 10.38 9.45 2.15
N LYS A 39 10.99 10.57 1.84
CA LYS A 39 12.39 10.70 1.44
C LYS A 39 13.27 11.04 2.64
N PHE A 40 14.40 10.36 2.77
CA PHE A 40 15.37 10.64 3.83
C PHE A 40 16.38 11.69 3.39
N VAL A 41 16.53 12.74 4.18
CA VAL A 41 17.47 13.83 3.89
C VAL A 41 18.81 13.59 4.54
N ASN A 42 18.84 13.11 5.78
CA ASN A 42 20.08 12.84 6.52
C ASN A 42 19.95 11.49 7.24
N LYS A 43 20.73 10.50 6.80
CA LYS A 43 20.89 9.22 7.47
C LYS A 43 22.27 9.19 8.14
N LYS A 44 22.30 9.09 9.47
CA LYS A 44 23.57 8.87 10.18
C LYS A 44 24.01 7.43 9.97
N SER A 45 25.14 7.26 9.26
CA SER A 45 25.68 5.94 8.89
C SER A 45 26.08 5.02 10.05
N ILE A 46 26.29 5.59 11.25
CA ILE A 46 26.76 4.80 12.40
C ILE A 46 25.61 4.13 13.18
N ILE A 47 24.43 4.77 13.23
CA ILE A 47 23.28 4.30 14.03
C ILE A 47 22.09 3.96 13.13
N GLU A 48 22.22 4.18 11.81
CA GLU A 48 21.13 4.04 10.80
C GLU A 48 19.85 4.82 11.14
N GLU A 49 19.98 5.83 12.00
CA GLU A 49 18.86 6.66 12.42
C GLU A 49 18.63 7.81 11.45
N VAL A 50 17.39 7.96 11.00
CA VAL A 50 16.97 9.04 10.11
C VAL A 50 16.74 10.29 10.94
N GLN A 51 17.60 11.31 10.74
CA GLN A 51 17.48 12.59 11.47
C GLN A 51 16.39 13.50 10.90
N SER A 52 16.23 13.49 9.58
CA SER A 52 15.22 14.31 8.91
C SER A 52 14.68 13.60 7.68
N SER A 53 13.40 13.78 7.43
CA SER A 53 12.72 13.27 6.24
C SER A 53 11.86 14.38 5.63
N LYS A 54 11.60 14.28 4.33
CA LYS A 54 10.75 15.19 3.58
C LYS A 54 9.85 14.44 2.60
N PHE A 55 8.83 15.11 2.12
CA PHE A 55 7.87 14.60 1.14
C PHE A 55 7.88 15.55 -0.05
N ASP A 56 8.64 15.21 -1.09
CA ASP A 56 8.79 16.06 -2.28
C ASP A 56 8.06 15.50 -3.48
N ASP A 57 7.93 14.19 -3.55
CA ASP A 57 7.38 13.48 -4.70
C ASP A 57 5.96 12.99 -4.43
N ASN A 58 5.15 12.91 -5.48
CA ASN A 58 3.80 12.37 -5.43
C ASN A 58 3.50 11.52 -6.66
N PHE A 59 2.76 10.44 -6.48
CA PHE A 59 2.38 9.52 -7.53
C PHE A 59 0.90 9.17 -7.43
N LEU A 60 0.22 9.13 -8.56
CA LEU A 60 -1.16 8.68 -8.63
C LEU A 60 -1.21 7.17 -8.78
N ILE A 61 -2.01 6.52 -7.96
CA ILE A 61 -2.23 5.07 -8.00
C ILE A 61 -3.69 4.74 -7.70
N GLU A 62 -4.18 3.69 -8.33
CA GLU A 62 -5.52 3.17 -8.06
C GLU A 62 -5.49 2.30 -6.80
N ALA A 63 -6.36 2.60 -5.86
CA ALA A 63 -6.52 1.85 -4.62
C ALA A 63 -7.99 1.47 -4.41
N TYR A 64 -8.21 0.24 -3.97
CA TYR A 64 -9.54 -0.20 -3.55
C TYR A 64 -9.72 0.08 -2.06
N VAL A 65 -10.84 0.73 -1.72
CA VAL A 65 -11.21 1.02 -0.33
C VAL A 65 -11.92 -0.19 0.24
N ASN A 66 -11.31 -0.85 1.22
CA ASN A 66 -11.86 -2.08 1.81
C ASN A 66 -13.05 -1.81 2.74
N THR A 67 -13.10 -0.64 3.37
CA THR A 67 -14.19 -0.24 4.25
C THR A 67 -15.24 0.54 3.48
N TYR A 68 -16.44 -0.02 3.35
CA TYR A 68 -17.55 0.61 2.61
C TYR A 68 -18.21 1.75 3.38
N GLU A 69 -18.25 1.68 4.70
CA GLU A 69 -18.92 2.67 5.57
C GLU A 69 -18.08 3.93 5.84
N GLY A 70 -17.15 4.25 4.95
CA GLY A 70 -16.20 5.32 5.14
C GLY A 70 -15.05 4.89 6.06
N TYR A 71 -14.52 5.83 6.75
CA TYR A 71 -13.39 5.57 7.64
C TYR A 71 -13.88 4.74 8.83
N SER A 72 -13.26 3.60 9.04
CA SER A 72 -13.46 2.80 10.25
C SER A 72 -12.85 3.57 11.43
N GLY A 73 -13.54 4.62 11.85
CA GLY A 73 -13.12 5.39 13.00
C GLY A 73 -13.11 4.47 14.22
N ALA A 74 -11.98 4.37 14.88
CA ALA A 74 -11.86 3.63 16.15
C ALA A 74 -12.67 4.28 17.29
N GLY A 75 -13.47 5.31 16.97
CA GLY A 75 -14.22 6.11 17.91
C GLY A 75 -13.34 7.08 18.71
N ASP A 76 -13.98 7.76 19.63
CA ASP A 76 -13.29 8.70 20.52
C ASP A 76 -12.43 7.94 21.53
N ILE A 77 -11.12 8.04 21.42
CA ILE A 77 -10.21 7.51 22.43
C ILE A 77 -10.06 8.56 23.52
N MET A 78 -10.66 8.31 24.66
CA MET A 78 -10.43 9.12 25.86
C MET A 78 -9.06 8.78 26.46
N THR A 79 -8.13 9.69 26.34
CA THR A 79 -6.82 9.61 27.00
C THR A 79 -6.79 10.48 28.23
N LYS A 80 -5.78 10.30 29.09
CA LYS A 80 -5.52 11.21 30.24
C LYS A 80 -5.30 12.67 29.81
N PHE A 81 -5.04 12.91 28.53
CA PHE A 81 -4.70 14.21 27.96
C PHE A 81 -5.82 14.79 27.08
N GLY A 82 -6.97 14.14 27.00
CA GLY A 82 -8.10 14.61 26.22
C GLY A 82 -8.68 13.56 25.28
N VAL A 83 -9.58 13.98 24.40
CA VAL A 83 -10.21 13.14 23.37
C VAL A 83 -9.37 13.23 22.11
N SER A 84 -8.96 12.09 21.57
CA SER A 84 -8.27 11.97 20.29
C SER A 84 -9.20 11.28 19.30
N LEU A 85 -9.55 11.98 18.22
CA LEU A 85 -10.24 11.40 17.07
C LEU A 85 -9.20 10.75 16.15
N ARG A 86 -9.41 9.49 15.81
CA ARG A 86 -8.59 8.75 14.84
C ARG A 86 -9.48 8.17 13.77
N ASP A 87 -9.21 8.54 12.55
CA ASP A 87 -9.83 7.92 11.38
C ASP A 87 -8.84 6.89 10.81
N GLU A 88 -9.33 5.71 10.53
CA GLU A 88 -8.55 4.62 9.94
C GLU A 88 -9.16 4.23 8.60
N ILE A 89 -8.31 4.02 7.61
CA ILE A 89 -8.72 3.54 6.29
C ILE A 89 -7.83 2.37 5.88
N THR A 90 -8.44 1.34 5.31
CA THR A 90 -7.70 0.22 4.74
C THR A 90 -7.84 0.25 3.22
N LEU A 91 -6.70 0.29 2.55
CA LEU A 91 -6.60 0.37 1.09
C LEU A 91 -5.91 -0.88 0.53
N THR A 92 -6.36 -1.36 -0.61
CA THR A 92 -5.72 -2.44 -1.35
C THR A 92 -5.18 -1.90 -2.67
N ILE A 93 -3.89 -2.12 -2.93
CA ILE A 93 -3.20 -1.72 -4.16
C ILE A 93 -2.55 -2.94 -4.83
N SER A 94 -2.38 -2.88 -6.16
CA SER A 94 -1.68 -3.92 -6.92
C SER A 94 -0.18 -3.80 -6.76
N LYS A 95 0.50 -4.94 -6.57
CA LYS A 95 1.97 -5.01 -6.56
C LYS A 95 2.57 -4.61 -7.88
N GLU A 96 2.08 -5.18 -8.98
CA GLU A 96 2.59 -4.91 -10.32
C GLU A 96 2.44 -3.43 -10.70
N ARG A 97 1.28 -2.83 -10.38
CA ARG A 97 1.06 -1.40 -10.64
C ARG A 97 2.02 -0.52 -9.84
N PHE A 98 2.31 -0.86 -8.61
CA PHE A 98 3.29 -0.13 -7.81
C PHE A 98 4.70 -0.27 -8.38
N GLU A 99 5.11 -1.51 -8.73
CA GLU A 99 6.43 -1.80 -9.30
C GLU A 99 6.63 -1.14 -10.68
N ASP A 100 5.61 -1.07 -11.52
CA ASP A 100 5.71 -0.51 -12.87
C ASP A 100 5.65 1.02 -12.90
N PHE A 101 4.83 1.63 -12.04
CA PHE A 101 4.52 3.07 -12.12
C PHE A 101 5.21 3.92 -11.05
N ILE A 102 5.57 3.36 -9.91
CA ILE A 102 6.17 4.13 -8.80
C ILE A 102 7.64 3.75 -8.61
N ALA A 103 7.93 2.46 -8.51
CA ALA A 103 9.29 1.99 -8.23
C ALA A 103 10.38 2.55 -9.17
N PRO A 104 10.17 2.72 -10.49
CA PRO A 104 11.19 3.25 -11.38
C PRO A 104 11.61 4.71 -11.09
N TYR A 105 10.75 5.46 -10.40
CA TYR A 105 11.01 6.85 -10.03
C TYR A 105 11.60 7.01 -8.63
N LEU A 106 11.61 5.92 -7.84
CA LEU A 106 12.20 5.91 -6.52
C LEU A 106 13.67 5.49 -6.62
N ASN A 107 14.60 6.38 -6.26
CA ASN A 107 16.02 6.05 -6.23
C ASN A 107 16.37 5.35 -4.92
N ASP A 108 17.07 4.22 -4.98
CA ASP A 108 17.47 3.44 -3.81
C ASP A 108 18.36 4.21 -2.81
N ASP A 109 19.07 5.25 -3.28
CA ASP A 109 19.91 6.09 -2.42
C ASP A 109 19.12 7.04 -1.51
N GLU A 110 17.92 7.44 -1.94
CA GLU A 110 17.08 8.43 -1.25
C GLU A 110 15.91 7.80 -0.50
N TYR A 111 15.48 6.61 -0.95
CA TYR A 111 14.39 5.85 -0.38
C TYR A 111 14.90 4.52 0.14
N GLU A 112 14.46 4.13 1.32
CA GLU A 112 14.92 2.88 1.94
C GLU A 112 14.37 1.63 1.24
N LEU A 113 13.18 1.73 0.66
CA LEU A 113 12.53 0.67 -0.10
C LEU A 113 11.85 1.27 -1.33
N ALA A 114 12.43 1.07 -2.49
CA ALA A 114 11.88 1.52 -3.76
C ALA A 114 10.84 0.55 -4.34
N THR A 115 10.85 -0.71 -3.93
CA THR A 115 10.06 -1.79 -4.56
C THR A 115 8.66 -1.99 -3.95
N ARG A 116 8.41 -1.48 -2.75
CA ARG A 116 7.12 -1.63 -2.07
C ARG A 116 6.74 -0.39 -1.28
N PRO A 117 5.45 -0.19 -0.98
CA PRO A 117 5.01 0.84 -0.04
C PRO A 117 5.64 0.62 1.34
N ARG A 118 5.80 1.69 2.07
CA ARG A 118 6.46 1.69 3.36
C ARG A 118 5.61 2.31 4.44
N GLU A 119 5.81 1.85 5.66
CA GLU A 119 5.27 2.47 6.85
C GLU A 119 5.88 3.88 7.04
N GLY A 120 5.02 4.86 7.30
CA GLY A 120 5.39 6.27 7.41
C GLY A 120 5.29 7.06 6.11
N ASP A 121 4.93 6.43 4.99
CA ASP A 121 4.53 7.15 3.78
C ASP A 121 3.14 7.76 3.94
N LEU A 122 2.83 8.74 3.10
CA LEU A 122 1.54 9.41 3.15
C LEU A 122 0.68 9.04 1.95
N ILE A 123 -0.63 9.00 2.18
CA ILE A 123 -1.65 8.82 1.15
C ILE A 123 -2.65 9.96 1.25
N PHE A 124 -2.77 10.74 0.18
CA PHE A 124 -3.83 11.71 0.07
C PHE A 124 -5.06 11.07 -0.60
N PHE A 125 -6.17 11.11 0.13
CA PHE A 125 -7.44 10.55 -0.29
C PHE A 125 -8.38 11.66 -0.77
N PRO A 126 -8.62 11.78 -2.08
CA PRO A 126 -9.31 12.94 -2.64
C PRO A 126 -10.80 12.99 -2.31
N LEU A 127 -11.48 11.85 -2.17
CA LEU A 127 -12.91 11.82 -1.87
C LEU A 127 -13.25 12.47 -0.51
N GLY A 128 -12.37 12.31 0.47
CA GLY A 128 -12.52 12.93 1.79
C GLY A 128 -11.65 14.17 1.98
N THR A 129 -10.81 14.54 0.99
CA THR A 129 -9.78 15.58 1.13
C THR A 129 -8.94 15.41 2.39
N ARG A 130 -8.56 14.17 2.69
CA ARG A 130 -7.82 13.80 3.89
C ARG A 130 -6.46 13.21 3.56
N LEU A 131 -5.52 13.43 4.45
CA LEU A 131 -4.18 12.87 4.39
C LEU A 131 -4.05 11.79 5.47
N PHE A 132 -3.65 10.61 5.06
CA PHE A 132 -3.41 9.47 5.93
C PHE A 132 -1.94 9.09 5.93
N GLU A 133 -1.45 8.60 7.04
CA GLU A 133 -0.14 8.00 7.16
C GLU A 133 -0.26 6.48 7.14
N VAL A 134 0.53 5.83 6.29
CA VAL A 134 0.60 4.36 6.25
C VAL A 134 1.22 3.86 7.55
N LYS A 135 0.45 3.13 8.33
CA LYS A 135 0.89 2.57 9.61
C LYS A 135 1.43 1.16 9.46
N PHE A 136 0.82 0.40 8.58
CA PHE A 136 1.20 -0.99 8.36
C PHE A 136 0.96 -1.40 6.92
N VAL A 137 1.90 -2.15 6.36
CA VAL A 137 1.79 -2.72 5.01
C VAL A 137 1.72 -4.23 5.12
N GLU A 138 0.52 -4.78 4.94
CA GLU A 138 0.29 -6.21 4.92
C GLU A 138 0.61 -6.77 3.54
N HIS A 139 1.54 -7.68 3.48
CA HIS A 139 2.01 -8.31 2.25
C HIS A 139 1.78 -9.82 2.20
N GLU A 140 1.37 -10.43 3.31
CA GLU A 140 1.14 -11.86 3.44
C GLU A 140 -0.34 -12.24 3.44
N GLN A 141 -1.20 -11.37 3.90
CA GLN A 141 -2.64 -11.53 3.71
C GLN A 141 -2.99 -11.02 2.31
N PRO A 142 -3.82 -11.39 1.68
CA PRO A 142 -4.84 -12.38 1.69
C PRO A 142 -4.57 -13.35 0.55
N PHE A 143 -5.18 -14.46 0.61
CA PHE A 143 -5.44 -15.32 -0.52
C PHE A 143 -4.32 -15.45 -1.56
N TYR A 144 -3.42 -16.39 -1.31
CA TYR A 144 -2.41 -16.82 -2.28
C TYR A 144 -3.08 -17.60 -3.41
N GLN A 145 -3.43 -16.91 -4.48
CA GLN A 145 -3.92 -17.56 -5.68
C GLN A 145 -2.74 -18.11 -6.47
N LEU A 146 -2.77 -19.40 -6.79
CA LEU A 146 -1.72 -20.04 -7.58
C LEU A 146 -0.29 -19.85 -7.03
N GLY A 147 -0.16 -19.71 -5.71
CA GLY A 147 1.14 -19.60 -5.05
C GLY A 147 1.83 -18.24 -5.14
N LYS A 148 1.12 -17.18 -5.54
CA LYS A 148 1.64 -15.82 -5.58
C LYS A 148 0.69 -14.84 -4.90
N ASN A 149 1.24 -13.83 -4.23
CA ASN A 149 0.48 -12.72 -3.70
C ASN A 149 0.56 -11.53 -4.67
N TYR A 150 -0.59 -10.96 -5.01
CA TYR A 150 -0.74 -9.97 -6.08
C TYR A 150 -1.00 -8.54 -5.58
N VAL A 151 -1.30 -8.37 -4.31
CA VAL A 151 -1.72 -7.09 -3.74
C VAL A 151 -0.97 -6.76 -2.44
N TYR A 152 -0.89 -5.48 -2.13
CA TYR A 152 -0.58 -4.97 -0.81
C TYR A 152 -1.84 -4.42 -0.17
N GLN A 153 -2.00 -4.64 1.12
CA GLN A 153 -3.04 -4.00 1.92
C GLN A 153 -2.38 -2.97 2.85
N LEU A 154 -2.80 -1.73 2.72
CA LEU A 154 -2.28 -0.61 3.47
C LEU A 154 -3.27 -0.26 4.58
N GLN A 155 -2.82 -0.24 5.81
CA GLN A 155 -3.56 0.27 6.96
C GLN A 155 -3.03 1.68 7.26
N CYS A 156 -3.89 2.68 7.16
CA CYS A 156 -3.54 4.09 7.25
C CYS A 156 -4.34 4.79 8.35
#